data_7ce5026b85b8f7dc18dc1277f18de6cc
#
_entry.id   7ce5026b85b8f7dc18dc1277f18de6cc
#
_cell.length_a   1.000
_cell.length_b   1.000
_cell.length_c   1.000
_cell.angle_alpha   90.00
_cell.angle_beta   90.00
_cell.angle_gamma   90.00
#
_symmetry.space_group_name_H-M   'P 1'
#
loop_
_entity.id
_entity.type
_entity.pdbx_description
1 polymer ?
#
loop_
_entity_poly.entity_id
_entity_poly.type
_entity_poly.pdbx_seq_one_letter_code
_entity_poly.pdbx_strand_id
1 'polypeptide(L)'
;QMCIRDSQDPVEEEQIPDSLERYESILVEEQLKEVKRKRDTMIAIREYVVEKTSKYLSKENISTLFRNIECIAENRVNDCQPIHSTKEAKISSPSLRHLAWNIGERLGVSRRDRAIFIKSSFPYELRNADIEYLEANLRVNVPCDIPIDVPDKGDFHFHNIT
;
A
#
# COMPACT_ATOMS: atom_id res chain seq x y z
N GLN A 1 -12.69 -59.96 -22.07
CA GLN A 1 -12.83 -60.14 -20.65
C GLN A 1 -11.83 -59.34 -19.84
N MET A 2 -10.66 -59.25 -20.30
CA MET A 2 -9.68 -58.46 -19.62
C MET A 2 -9.80 -56.98 -19.95
N CYS A 3 -10.50 -56.70 -21.01
CA CYS A 3 -10.70 -55.31 -21.41
C CYS A 3 -11.50 -54.53 -20.38
N ILE A 4 -12.35 -55.20 -19.62
CA ILE A 4 -13.18 -54.50 -18.65
C ILE A 4 -12.32 -53.88 -17.56
N ARG A 5 -11.32 -54.61 -17.08
CA ARG A 5 -10.43 -54.08 -16.06
C ARG A 5 -9.57 -52.95 -16.61
N ASP A 6 -9.19 -53.07 -17.87
CA ASP A 6 -8.38 -52.02 -18.48
C ASP A 6 -9.14 -50.71 -18.57
N SER A 7 -10.45 -50.79 -18.83
CA SER A 7 -11.23 -49.55 -18.93
C SER A 7 -11.40 -48.85 -17.62
N GLN A 8 -11.43 -49.58 -16.52
CA GLN A 8 -11.51 -48.93 -15.19
C GLN A 8 -10.23 -48.19 -14.81
N ASP A 9 -9.09 -48.79 -15.13
CA ASP A 9 -7.83 -48.19 -14.78
C ASP A 9 -7.60 -46.83 -15.43
N PRO A 10 -7.86 -46.67 -16.74
CA PRO A 10 -7.70 -45.37 -17.35
C PRO A 10 -8.62 -44.29 -16.76
N VAL A 11 -9.86 -44.68 -16.38
CA VAL A 11 -10.79 -43.70 -15.82
C VAL A 11 -10.26 -43.17 -14.48
N GLU A 12 -9.75 -44.04 -13.63
CA GLU A 12 -9.21 -43.64 -12.34
C GLU A 12 -7.97 -42.77 -12.49
N GLU A 13 -7.12 -43.09 -13.46
CA GLU A 13 -5.93 -42.30 -13.70
C GLU A 13 -6.27 -40.89 -14.19
N GLU A 14 -7.33 -40.74 -14.96
CA GLU A 14 -7.72 -39.43 -15.46
C GLU A 14 -8.28 -38.52 -14.37
N GLN A 15 -8.90 -39.09 -13.34
CA GLN A 15 -9.50 -38.26 -12.29
C GLN A 15 -8.45 -37.49 -11.45
N ILE A 16 -7.32 -38.12 -11.20
CA ILE A 16 -6.26 -37.48 -10.41
C ILE A 16 -5.66 -36.26 -11.11
N PRO A 17 -5.30 -36.33 -12.41
CA PRO A 17 -4.82 -35.15 -13.12
C PRO A 17 -5.82 -34.00 -13.16
N ASP A 18 -7.12 -34.32 -13.37
CA ASP A 18 -8.14 -33.26 -13.35
C ASP A 18 -8.20 -32.51 -12.03
N SER A 19 -8.12 -33.26 -10.94
CA SER A 19 -8.14 -32.63 -9.61
C SER A 19 -6.94 -31.73 -9.40
N LEU A 20 -5.77 -32.17 -9.83
CA LEU A 20 -4.54 -31.39 -9.71
C LEU A 20 -4.58 -30.16 -10.59
N GLU A 21 -5.10 -30.28 -11.81
CA GLU A 21 -5.25 -29.13 -12.69
C GLU A 21 -6.17 -28.10 -12.09
N ARG A 22 -7.26 -28.52 -11.47
CA ARG A 22 -8.17 -27.62 -10.81
C ARG A 22 -7.51 -26.90 -9.65
N TYR A 23 -6.70 -27.62 -8.88
CA TYR A 23 -5.97 -27.05 -7.77
C TYR A 23 -5.05 -25.94 -8.25
N GLU A 24 -4.27 -26.20 -9.30
CA GLU A 24 -3.36 -25.20 -9.84
C GLU A 24 -4.12 -24.00 -10.43
N SER A 25 -5.24 -24.23 -11.08
CA SER A 25 -6.07 -23.15 -11.61
C SER A 25 -6.55 -22.23 -10.50
N ILE A 26 -6.96 -22.79 -9.37
CA ILE A 26 -7.41 -22.01 -8.23
C ILE A 26 -6.26 -21.13 -7.69
N LEU A 27 -5.07 -21.69 -7.57
CA LEU A 27 -3.90 -20.94 -7.09
C LEU A 27 -3.55 -19.80 -8.05
N VAL A 28 -3.60 -20.05 -9.36
CA VAL A 28 -3.33 -19.01 -10.36
C VAL A 28 -4.37 -17.91 -10.26
N GLU A 29 -5.65 -18.26 -10.12
CA GLU A 29 -6.71 -17.26 -9.97
C GLU A 29 -6.50 -16.39 -8.74
N GLU A 30 -6.15 -17.02 -7.61
CA GLU A 30 -5.88 -16.27 -6.38
C GLU A 30 -4.70 -15.33 -6.55
N GLN A 31 -3.65 -15.78 -7.21
CA GLN A 31 -2.49 -14.93 -7.48
C GLN A 31 -2.86 -13.74 -8.37
N LEU A 32 -3.67 -13.97 -9.40
CA LEU A 32 -4.10 -12.91 -10.29
C LEU A 32 -4.97 -11.87 -9.56
N LYS A 33 -5.86 -12.34 -8.68
CA LYS A 33 -6.67 -11.45 -7.86
C LYS A 33 -5.80 -10.59 -6.95
N GLU A 34 -4.78 -11.17 -6.34
CA GLU A 34 -3.89 -10.45 -5.45
C GLU A 34 -3.07 -9.41 -6.20
N VAL A 35 -2.55 -9.75 -7.38
CA VAL A 35 -1.81 -8.80 -8.22
C VAL A 35 -2.70 -7.65 -8.62
N LYS A 36 -3.94 -7.94 -9.00
CA LYS A 36 -4.91 -6.90 -9.38
C LYS A 36 -5.23 -6.01 -8.20
N ARG A 37 -5.46 -6.58 -7.02
CA ARG A 37 -5.78 -5.83 -5.81
C ARG A 37 -4.64 -4.88 -5.45
N LYS A 38 -3.40 -5.36 -5.52
CA LYS A 38 -2.23 -4.51 -5.23
C LYS A 38 -2.11 -3.36 -6.23
N ARG A 39 -2.35 -3.63 -7.49
CA ARG A 39 -2.31 -2.59 -8.53
C ARG A 39 -3.39 -1.54 -8.28
N ASP A 40 -4.62 -1.98 -8.05
CA ASP A 40 -5.74 -1.08 -7.82
C ASP A 40 -5.54 -0.25 -6.55
N THR A 41 -4.99 -0.86 -5.51
CA THR A 41 -4.64 -0.15 -4.27
C THR A 41 -3.61 0.94 -4.55
N MET A 42 -2.58 0.63 -5.32
CA MET A 42 -1.54 1.62 -5.63
C MET A 42 -2.10 2.78 -6.47
N ILE A 43 -2.99 2.49 -7.40
CA ILE A 43 -3.65 3.54 -8.19
C ILE A 43 -4.45 4.46 -7.26
N ALA A 44 -5.23 3.89 -6.34
CA ALA A 44 -6.01 4.67 -5.39
C ALA A 44 -5.12 5.55 -4.51
N ILE A 45 -4.00 5.00 -4.05
CA ILE A 45 -3.05 5.75 -3.22
C ILE A 45 -2.46 6.92 -4.02
N ARG A 46 -2.07 6.70 -5.26
CA ARG A 46 -1.50 7.77 -6.08
C ARG A 46 -2.49 8.89 -6.31
N GLU A 47 -3.73 8.58 -6.61
CA GLU A 47 -4.77 9.59 -6.77
C GLU A 47 -4.97 10.39 -5.49
N TYR A 48 -5.03 9.70 -4.37
CA TYR A 48 -5.15 10.33 -3.07
C TYR A 48 -3.99 11.26 -2.76
N VAL A 49 -2.77 10.81 -3.02
CA VAL A 49 -1.56 11.60 -2.77
C VAL A 49 -1.55 12.87 -3.64
N VAL A 50 -1.87 12.74 -4.91
CA VAL A 50 -1.92 13.91 -5.81
C VAL A 50 -2.94 14.92 -5.28
N GLU A 51 -4.12 14.46 -4.93
CA GLU A 51 -5.16 15.36 -4.44
C GLU A 51 -4.76 16.08 -3.16
N LYS A 52 -4.13 15.36 -2.23
CA LYS A 52 -3.81 15.91 -0.92
C LYS A 52 -2.53 16.74 -0.88
N THR A 53 -1.60 16.52 -1.81
CA THR A 53 -0.27 17.15 -1.74
C THR A 53 0.05 18.09 -2.89
N SER A 54 -0.78 18.17 -3.93
CA SER A 54 -0.44 18.96 -5.13
C SER A 54 -0.23 20.44 -4.85
N LYS A 55 -0.91 21.00 -3.86
CA LYS A 55 -0.69 22.41 -3.52
C LYS A 55 0.60 22.66 -2.76
N TYR A 56 1.24 21.62 -2.25
CA TYR A 56 2.45 21.73 -1.45
C TYR A 56 3.70 21.26 -2.19
N LEU A 57 3.58 20.34 -3.14
CA LEU A 57 4.69 19.66 -3.77
C LEU A 57 4.71 19.88 -5.27
N SER A 58 5.90 19.94 -5.85
CA SER A 58 6.09 19.92 -7.29
C SER A 58 5.83 18.51 -7.84
N LYS A 59 5.70 18.41 -9.17
CA LYS A 59 5.56 17.10 -9.83
C LYS A 59 6.71 16.18 -9.51
N GLU A 60 7.94 16.71 -9.49
CA GLU A 60 9.14 15.95 -9.19
C GLU A 60 9.08 15.39 -7.76
N ASN A 61 8.65 16.21 -6.82
CA ASN A 61 8.54 15.79 -5.43
C ASN A 61 7.42 14.75 -5.25
N ILE A 62 6.31 14.89 -5.96
CA ILE A 62 5.26 13.88 -5.94
C ILE A 62 5.76 12.58 -6.54
N SER A 63 6.56 12.63 -7.60
CA SER A 63 7.18 11.42 -8.17
C SER A 63 8.08 10.73 -7.17
N THR A 64 8.87 11.50 -6.41
CA THR A 64 9.71 10.94 -5.35
C THR A 64 8.84 10.28 -4.26
N LEU A 65 7.75 10.93 -3.88
CA LEU A 65 6.83 10.38 -2.90
C LEU A 65 6.21 9.07 -3.38
N PHE A 66 5.83 9.00 -4.66
CA PHE A 66 5.34 7.75 -5.25
C PHE A 66 6.38 6.63 -5.14
N ARG A 67 7.66 6.91 -5.44
CA ARG A 67 8.71 5.91 -5.31
C ARG A 67 8.89 5.46 -3.87
N ASN A 68 8.80 6.38 -2.92
CA ASN A 68 8.87 6.04 -1.50
C ASN A 68 7.71 5.14 -1.08
N ILE A 69 6.52 5.40 -1.60
CA ILE A 69 5.35 4.56 -1.33
C ILE A 69 5.55 3.16 -1.91
N GLU A 70 6.11 3.05 -3.10
CA GLU A 70 6.47 1.75 -3.67
C GLU A 70 7.48 1.01 -2.80
N CYS A 71 8.47 1.74 -2.25
CA CYS A 71 9.46 1.16 -1.37
C CYS A 71 8.81 0.53 -0.13
N ILE A 72 7.89 1.24 0.52
CA ILE A 72 7.25 0.67 1.71
C ILE A 72 6.30 -0.48 1.35
N ALA A 73 5.68 -0.43 0.18
CA ALA A 73 4.83 -1.53 -0.29
C ALA A 73 5.64 -2.81 -0.54
N GLU A 74 6.93 -2.68 -0.83
CA GLU A 74 7.83 -3.78 -1.13
C GLU A 74 8.79 -4.10 0.02
N ASN A 75 8.49 -3.64 1.23
CA ASN A 75 9.31 -3.86 2.42
C ASN A 75 10.74 -3.29 2.30
N ARG A 76 10.87 -2.16 1.60
CA ARG A 76 12.15 -1.47 1.40
C ARG A 76 12.09 -0.06 1.98
N VAL A 77 11.62 0.06 3.22
CA VAL A 77 11.40 1.36 3.87
C VAL A 77 12.69 2.18 3.97
N ASN A 78 13.84 1.50 4.08
CA ASN A 78 15.12 2.19 4.20
C ASN A 78 15.61 2.79 2.88
N ASP A 79 14.94 2.51 1.77
CA ASP A 79 15.29 3.04 0.46
C ASP A 79 14.55 4.34 0.13
N CYS A 80 13.73 4.84 1.04
CA CYS A 80 13.00 6.09 0.84
C CYS A 80 13.96 7.27 0.70
N GLN A 81 13.66 8.16 -0.24
CA GLN A 81 14.49 9.32 -0.54
C GLN A 81 13.84 10.59 0.00
N PRO A 82 14.66 11.56 0.45
CA PRO A 82 14.11 12.80 0.98
C PRO A 82 13.48 13.66 -0.10
N ILE A 83 12.43 14.37 0.29
CA ILE A 83 11.73 15.34 -0.56
C ILE A 83 12.10 16.72 -0.06
N HIS A 84 12.51 17.59 -0.97
CA HIS A 84 12.85 18.97 -0.66
C HIS A 84 11.75 19.87 -1.18
N SER A 85 10.84 20.26 -0.31
CA SER A 85 9.77 21.16 -0.70
C SER A 85 10.35 22.57 -0.96
N THR A 86 10.08 23.08 -2.15
CA THR A 86 10.50 24.43 -2.52
C THR A 86 9.35 25.42 -2.46
N LYS A 87 8.14 24.96 -2.21
CA LYS A 87 6.97 25.83 -2.18
C LYS A 87 6.89 26.53 -0.82
N GLU A 88 6.30 27.71 -0.83
CA GLU A 88 6.09 28.49 0.38
C GLU A 88 5.14 27.78 1.35
N ALA A 89 4.09 27.18 0.81
CA ALA A 89 3.15 26.43 1.62
C ALA A 89 3.78 25.08 2.03
N LYS A 90 3.82 24.82 3.33
CA LYS A 90 4.42 23.59 3.86
C LYS A 90 3.33 22.72 4.47
N ILE A 91 3.49 21.43 4.31
CA ILE A 91 2.58 20.47 4.92
C ILE A 91 2.89 20.42 6.42
N SER A 92 1.86 20.53 7.23
CA SER A 92 2.03 20.48 8.69
C SER A 92 2.39 19.06 9.15
N SER A 93 3.05 18.98 10.32
CA SER A 93 3.39 17.68 10.91
C SER A 93 2.16 16.80 11.13
N PRO A 94 1.04 17.29 11.67
CA PRO A 94 -0.15 16.45 11.78
C PRO A 94 -0.65 15.91 10.44
N SER A 95 -0.65 16.73 9.39
CA SER A 95 -1.07 16.30 8.06
C SER A 95 -0.16 15.20 7.53
N LEU A 96 1.15 15.35 7.70
CA LEU A 96 2.11 14.34 7.26
C LEU A 96 1.93 13.01 8.00
N ARG A 97 1.70 13.08 9.31
CA ARG A 97 1.48 11.88 10.11
C ARG A 97 0.21 11.16 9.67
N HIS A 98 -0.86 11.91 9.41
CA HIS A 98 -2.10 11.34 8.92
C HIS A 98 -1.94 10.74 7.53
N LEU A 99 -1.19 11.40 6.65
CA LEU A 99 -0.89 10.87 5.32
C LEU A 99 -0.23 9.51 5.43
N ALA A 100 0.79 9.39 6.27
CA ALA A 100 1.51 8.13 6.49
C ALA A 100 0.57 7.06 7.04
N TRP A 101 -0.26 7.43 8.01
CA TRP A 101 -1.19 6.48 8.61
C TRP A 101 -2.21 5.98 7.58
N ASN A 102 -2.80 6.91 6.82
CA ASN A 102 -3.83 6.58 5.83
C ASN A 102 -3.29 5.66 4.73
N ILE A 103 -2.10 5.95 4.22
CA ILE A 103 -1.44 5.10 3.21
C ILE A 103 -1.08 3.74 3.82
N GLY A 104 -0.54 3.75 5.03
CA GLY A 104 -0.12 2.53 5.71
C GLY A 104 -1.27 1.57 5.96
N GLU A 105 -2.47 2.08 6.23
CA GLU A 105 -3.65 1.24 6.41
C GLU A 105 -4.02 0.49 5.12
N ARG A 106 -3.85 1.12 3.96
CA ARG A 106 -4.15 0.48 2.68
C ARG A 106 -3.09 -0.54 2.29
N LEU A 107 -1.84 -0.30 2.66
CA LEU A 107 -0.73 -1.19 2.32
C LEU A 107 -0.49 -2.27 3.37
N GLY A 108 -1.07 -2.13 4.56
CA GLY A 108 -0.87 -3.10 5.63
C GLY A 108 0.53 -3.07 6.22
N VAL A 109 1.23 -1.93 6.16
CA VAL A 109 2.57 -1.82 6.72
C VAL A 109 2.51 -1.45 8.21
N SER A 110 3.56 -1.78 8.95
CA SER A 110 3.63 -1.56 10.38
C SER A 110 3.64 -0.06 10.71
N ARG A 111 3.27 0.27 11.96
CA ARG A 111 3.31 1.66 12.41
C ARG A 111 4.73 2.21 12.37
N ARG A 112 5.72 1.38 12.72
CA ARG A 112 7.11 1.80 12.66
C ARG A 112 7.54 2.12 11.23
N ASP A 113 7.17 1.29 10.27
CA ASP A 113 7.50 1.55 8.87
C ASP A 113 6.82 2.81 8.35
N ARG A 114 5.59 3.08 8.79
CA ARG A 114 4.92 4.35 8.46
C ARG A 114 5.69 5.55 9.00
N ALA A 115 6.18 5.44 10.22
CA ALA A 115 6.97 6.52 10.84
C ALA A 115 8.29 6.73 10.10
N ILE A 116 9.00 5.66 9.76
CA ILE A 116 10.24 5.74 9.00
C ILE A 116 9.99 6.35 7.62
N PHE A 117 8.95 5.88 6.94
CA PHE A 117 8.57 6.39 5.63
C PHE A 117 8.35 7.90 5.65
N ILE A 118 7.53 8.38 6.58
CA ILE A 118 7.17 9.80 6.54
C ILE A 118 8.33 10.69 6.97
N LYS A 119 9.13 10.25 7.94
CA LYS A 119 10.32 11.03 8.35
C LYS A 119 11.38 11.03 7.26
N SER A 120 11.59 9.91 6.60
CA SER A 120 12.55 9.80 5.48
C SER A 120 12.11 10.64 4.30
N SER A 121 10.80 10.70 4.05
CA SER A 121 10.25 11.49 2.94
C SER A 121 10.27 13.00 3.24
N PHE A 122 10.04 13.39 4.49
CA PHE A 122 9.93 14.80 4.87
C PHE A 122 10.84 15.12 6.06
N PRO A 123 12.16 14.95 5.90
CA PRO A 123 13.08 15.11 7.03
C PRO A 123 13.12 16.53 7.57
N TYR A 124 12.92 17.53 6.72
CA TYR A 124 12.95 18.90 7.17
C TYR A 124 11.70 19.24 8.00
N GLU A 125 10.53 18.92 7.50
CA GLU A 125 9.27 19.22 8.18
C GLU A 125 9.13 18.46 9.50
N LEU A 126 9.74 17.28 9.58
CA LEU A 126 9.67 16.42 10.76
C LEU A 126 11.01 16.35 11.52
N ARG A 127 11.86 17.36 11.35
CA ARG A 127 13.21 17.35 11.94
C ARG A 127 13.21 17.25 13.46
N ASN A 128 12.16 17.75 14.11
CA ASN A 128 12.06 17.76 15.56
C ASN A 128 11.34 16.54 16.14
N ALA A 129 10.96 15.59 15.31
CA ALA A 129 10.25 14.39 15.73
C ALA A 129 11.10 13.17 15.41
N ASP A 130 11.37 12.33 16.41
CA ASP A 130 12.08 11.08 16.16
C ASP A 130 11.10 9.97 15.76
N ILE A 131 11.65 8.82 15.38
CA ILE A 131 10.85 7.68 14.89
C ILE A 131 9.90 7.17 15.97
N GLU A 132 10.39 7.09 17.21
CA GLU A 132 9.59 6.58 18.33
C GLU A 132 8.40 7.49 18.59
N TYR A 133 8.61 8.80 18.55
CA TYR A 133 7.53 9.77 18.73
C TYR A 133 6.51 9.65 17.59
N LEU A 134 6.99 9.58 16.36
CA LEU A 134 6.09 9.49 15.20
C LEU A 134 5.28 8.19 15.24
N GLU A 135 5.93 7.08 15.55
CA GLU A 135 5.25 5.78 15.65
C GLU A 135 4.11 5.83 16.66
N ALA A 136 4.35 6.46 17.81
CA ALA A 136 3.35 6.55 18.86
C ALA A 136 2.25 7.57 18.56
N ASN A 137 2.50 8.55 17.68
CA ASN A 137 1.63 9.70 17.47
C ASN A 137 1.23 9.91 16.01
N LEU A 138 1.09 8.83 15.24
CA LEU A 138 0.65 8.94 13.84
C LEU A 138 -0.76 9.51 13.73
N ARG A 139 -1.65 9.10 14.64
CA ARG A 139 -3.03 9.57 14.66
C ARG A 139 -3.16 10.64 15.73
N VAL A 140 -3.03 11.88 15.31
CA VAL A 140 -3.14 13.01 16.24
C VAL A 140 -4.49 13.68 16.06
N ASN A 141 -5.14 14.01 17.17
CA ASN A 141 -6.50 14.57 17.15
C ASN A 141 -6.42 16.11 17.15
N VAL A 142 -5.99 16.65 16.02
CA VAL A 142 -5.96 18.10 15.82
C VAL A 142 -6.49 18.41 14.42
N PRO A 143 -7.10 19.59 14.21
CA PRO A 143 -7.52 19.99 12.88
C PRO A 143 -6.30 20.13 11.96
N CYS A 144 -6.39 19.57 10.75
CA CYS A 144 -5.33 19.68 9.75
C CYS A 144 -5.90 19.44 8.37
N ASP A 145 -5.11 19.74 7.33
CA ASP A 145 -5.55 19.64 5.96
C ASP A 145 -5.77 18.19 5.50
N ILE A 146 -5.07 17.26 6.11
CA ILE A 146 -5.19 15.84 5.77
C ILE A 146 -5.74 15.11 7.00
N PRO A 147 -7.06 14.85 7.04
CA PRO A 147 -7.65 14.12 8.17
C PRO A 147 -7.36 12.64 8.09
N ILE A 148 -7.54 11.95 9.22
CA ILE A 148 -7.48 10.49 9.27
C ILE A 148 -8.60 9.92 8.39
N ASP A 149 -8.25 8.94 7.60
CA ASP A 149 -9.16 8.28 6.67
C ASP A 149 -9.05 6.77 6.89
N VAL A 150 -10.00 6.22 7.66
CA VAL A 150 -10.02 4.78 7.99
C VAL A 150 -10.68 4.03 6.85
N PRO A 151 -10.00 3.04 6.24
CA PRO A 151 -10.63 2.26 5.17
C PRO A 151 -11.76 1.39 5.73
N ASP A 152 -12.78 1.16 4.93
CA ASP A 152 -13.81 0.18 5.26
C ASP A 152 -13.17 -1.21 5.30
N LYS A 153 -13.75 -2.11 6.07
CA LYS A 153 -13.18 -3.45 6.26
C LYS A 153 -13.03 -4.15 4.91
N GLY A 154 -11.81 -4.58 4.63
CA GLY A 154 -11.50 -5.28 3.38
C GLY A 154 -11.42 -4.40 2.16
N ASP A 155 -11.41 -3.08 2.33
CA ASP A 155 -11.38 -2.13 1.23
C ASP A 155 -10.11 -1.29 1.30
N PHE A 156 -9.73 -0.72 0.16
CA PHE A 156 -8.55 0.15 0.05
C PHE A 156 -8.92 1.57 -0.39
N HIS A 157 -10.18 1.83 -0.66
CA HIS A 157 -10.60 3.15 -1.15
C HIS A 157 -10.50 4.21 -0.06
N PHE A 158 -10.33 5.47 -0.48
CA PHE A 158 -10.29 6.61 0.42
C PHE A 158 -11.65 7.30 0.42
N HIS A 159 -12.05 7.83 1.57
CA HIS A 159 -13.35 8.50 1.72
C HIS A 159 -13.26 9.99 1.42
N ASN A 160 -12.09 10.60 1.65
CA ASN A 160 -11.92 12.04 1.59
C ASN A 160 -11.32 12.49 0.25
N ILE A 161 -11.81 11.90 -0.84
CA ILE A 161 -11.46 12.29 -2.20
C ILE A 161 -12.66 12.94 -2.86
N THR A 162 -12.45 14.06 -3.53
CA THR A 162 -13.49 14.77 -4.28
C THR A 162 -13.54 14.34 -5.74
#